data_6a84747b101cb13ad194e90447995875
#
_entry.id   6a84747b101cb13ad194e90447995875
#
_cell.length_a   1.000
_cell.length_b   1.000
_cell.length_c   1.000
_cell.angle_alpha   90.00
_cell.angle_beta   90.00
_cell.angle_gamma   90.00
#
_symmetry.space_group_name_H-M   'P 1'
#
loop_
_entity.id
_entity.type
_entity.pdbx_description
1 polymer ?
#
loop_
_entity_poly.entity_id
_entity_poly.type
_entity_poly.pdbx_seq_one_letter_code
_entity_poly.pdbx_strand_id
1 'polypeptide(L)'
;MAMTRRDLFHAAIALPALAAPRLAPAADAVDGGEPKRRLRILILGGTGFTGPHQVAYALARGHQVTLFNLGRSPHAWPGEVVELVGDRNTGDLKALQGGTWDVCIDNPTTLPFWVRDAARVLRDRVGQYVFISTISVYAANDKAEDESAAVAPYKGADAMAETAETLRGRIGELYGPLKAASEDEARRQFGARTTVIRPGLIVGPGDETDRFTYWPVRLARGGEVLAPGDGADPVQFVDARDLAEWTIRMVETRTTGTFNATGPAQPLTMRAMLAGIAEGVRADARLTWVPTAFLEAEQVSPWSDLPVWVPGEGESAGFGRRSIARALAAGLTFRPLPSTAADTLAWFRAQPPARQAKLRAGLSAEREAELLARWRASAASSAGR
;
A
#
# COMPACT_ATOMS: atom_id res chain seq x y z
N MET A 1 -5.92 -23.99 9.28
CA MET A 1 -4.60 -24.05 8.62
C MET A 1 -3.98 -22.68 8.77
N ALA A 2 -2.87 -22.53 9.50
CA ALA A 2 -2.30 -21.21 9.77
C ALA A 2 -1.88 -20.55 8.45
N MET A 3 -2.33 -19.31 8.24
CA MET A 3 -2.01 -18.50 7.06
C MET A 3 -0.52 -18.19 7.07
N THR A 4 0.21 -18.71 6.11
CA THR A 4 1.64 -18.44 6.01
C THR A 4 1.88 -17.05 5.40
N ARG A 5 3.04 -16.43 5.68
CA ARG A 5 3.47 -15.18 5.02
C ARG A 5 3.42 -15.24 3.48
N ARG A 6 3.40 -16.45 2.92
CA ARG A 6 3.31 -16.72 1.49
C ARG A 6 1.98 -16.26 0.89
N ASP A 7 0.88 -16.39 1.64
CA ASP A 7 -0.48 -16.12 1.15
C ASP A 7 -0.76 -14.60 1.01
N LEU A 8 0.01 -13.76 1.73
CA LEU A 8 -0.14 -12.30 1.72
C LEU A 8 0.44 -11.60 0.45
N PHE A 9 1.23 -12.30 -0.38
CA PHE A 9 2.08 -11.65 -1.38
C PHE A 9 1.92 -12.09 -2.83
N HIS A 10 1.08 -13.05 -3.15
CA HIS A 10 0.97 -13.62 -4.50
C HIS A 10 0.42 -12.66 -5.58
N ALA A 11 0.15 -11.39 -5.28
CA ALA A 11 -0.54 -10.47 -6.18
C ALA A 11 0.27 -9.23 -6.63
N ALA A 12 1.58 -9.19 -6.48
CA ALA A 12 2.35 -7.99 -6.75
C ALA A 12 3.51 -8.18 -7.74
N ILE A 13 3.22 -8.60 -8.99
CA ILE A 13 4.21 -8.50 -10.08
C ILE A 13 3.57 -7.74 -11.22
N ALA A 14 4.00 -6.48 -11.41
CA ALA A 14 3.58 -5.61 -12.49
C ALA A 14 4.21 -6.02 -13.82
N LEU A 15 3.43 -6.04 -14.87
CA LEU A 15 3.82 -6.04 -16.28
C LEU A 15 3.43 -4.70 -16.94
N PRO A 16 3.92 -4.36 -18.14
CA PRO A 16 4.24 -3.02 -18.56
C PRO A 16 3.06 -2.05 -18.69
N ALA A 17 3.38 -0.79 -18.44
CA ALA A 17 2.49 0.35 -18.51
C ALA A 17 1.81 0.54 -19.88
N LEU A 18 0.49 0.60 -19.87
CA LEU A 18 -0.33 1.25 -20.89
C LEU A 18 -0.66 2.66 -20.37
N ALA A 19 -0.77 3.62 -21.27
CA ALA A 19 -0.94 5.04 -20.99
C ALA A 19 -1.94 5.34 -19.87
N ALA A 20 -1.49 6.08 -18.85
CA ALA A 20 -2.30 6.45 -17.71
C ALA A 20 -3.38 7.48 -18.09
N PRO A 21 -4.62 7.33 -17.63
CA PRO A 21 -5.63 8.39 -17.72
C PRO A 21 -5.23 9.58 -16.83
N ARG A 22 -5.58 10.80 -17.26
CA ARG A 22 -5.38 12.02 -16.46
C ARG A 22 -6.08 11.88 -15.12
N LEU A 23 -5.34 12.03 -14.02
CA LEU A 23 -5.92 12.19 -12.70
C LEU A 23 -6.78 13.46 -12.69
N ALA A 24 -8.04 13.34 -12.29
CA ALA A 24 -8.89 14.48 -12.01
C ALA A 24 -8.26 15.29 -10.85
N PRO A 25 -8.43 16.64 -10.82
CA PRO A 25 -7.92 17.44 -9.73
C PRO A 25 -8.55 16.96 -8.41
N ALA A 26 -7.70 16.75 -7.40
CA ALA A 26 -8.13 16.34 -6.07
C ALA A 26 -9.07 17.41 -5.48
N ALA A 27 -10.33 17.06 -5.30
CA ALA A 27 -11.25 17.85 -4.48
C ALA A 27 -10.97 17.51 -3.01
N ASP A 28 -10.89 18.57 -2.18
CA ASP A 28 -10.77 18.52 -0.72
C ASP A 28 -9.45 17.98 -0.16
N ALA A 29 -8.34 18.69 -0.43
CA ALA A 29 -7.15 18.59 0.39
C ALA A 29 -7.46 19.07 1.81
N VAL A 30 -7.21 18.26 2.82
CA VAL A 30 -7.18 18.71 4.22
C VAL A 30 -6.11 19.79 4.30
N ASP A 31 -6.52 21.03 4.60
CA ASP A 31 -5.66 22.21 4.63
C ASP A 31 -4.56 22.02 5.69
N GLY A 32 -3.38 21.64 5.26
CA GLY A 32 -2.19 21.48 6.09
C GLY A 32 -1.42 22.80 6.31
N GLY A 33 -2.07 23.95 6.09
CA GLY A 33 -1.41 25.28 6.11
C GLY A 33 -0.39 25.45 4.96
N GLU A 34 0.05 26.67 4.70
CA GLU A 34 1.09 26.93 3.71
C GLU A 34 2.46 26.39 4.17
N PRO A 35 3.29 25.83 3.26
CA PRO A 35 4.63 25.39 3.61
C PRO A 35 5.49 26.59 4.01
N LYS A 36 6.23 26.45 5.11
CA LYS A 36 7.12 27.53 5.59
C LYS A 36 8.27 27.84 4.63
N ARG A 37 8.58 26.93 3.71
CA ARG A 37 9.69 27.03 2.75
C ARG A 37 9.46 26.14 1.55
N ARG A 38 9.80 26.62 0.36
CA ARG A 38 9.92 25.82 -0.85
C ARG A 38 11.09 24.85 -0.73
N LEU A 39 10.83 23.55 -0.90
CA LEU A 39 11.82 22.48 -0.83
C LEU A 39 12.18 21.97 -2.23
N ARG A 40 13.41 21.46 -2.36
CA ARG A 40 13.84 20.63 -3.49
C ARG A 40 13.70 19.17 -3.06
N ILE A 41 12.76 18.46 -3.66
CA ILE A 41 12.40 17.08 -3.30
C ILE A 41 12.90 16.15 -4.40
N LEU A 42 13.75 15.19 -4.04
CA LEU A 42 14.10 14.06 -4.90
C LEU A 42 13.18 12.89 -4.55
N ILE A 43 12.56 12.26 -5.54
CA ILE A 43 11.78 11.04 -5.38
C ILE A 43 12.42 9.93 -6.22
N LEU A 44 12.91 8.90 -5.58
CA LEU A 44 13.38 7.68 -6.23
C LEU A 44 12.17 6.77 -6.48
N GLY A 45 11.88 6.44 -7.75
CA GLY A 45 10.73 5.62 -8.11
C GLY A 45 9.37 6.35 -8.08
N GLY A 46 9.31 7.60 -8.52
CA GLY A 46 8.12 8.46 -8.49
C GLY A 46 7.02 8.14 -9.51
N THR A 47 7.14 7.10 -10.33
CA THR A 47 6.17 6.74 -11.37
C THR A 47 5.31 5.51 -11.01
N GLY A 48 5.49 4.96 -9.81
CA GLY A 48 4.65 3.86 -9.29
C GLY A 48 3.38 4.38 -8.62
N PHE A 49 2.67 3.49 -7.90
CA PHE A 49 1.33 3.77 -7.35
C PHE A 49 1.25 5.03 -6.48
N THR A 50 2.16 5.20 -5.51
CA THR A 50 2.15 6.34 -4.58
C THR A 50 2.84 7.58 -5.12
N GLY A 51 3.79 7.39 -6.04
CA GLY A 51 4.63 8.47 -6.56
C GLY A 51 3.86 9.62 -7.22
N PRO A 52 2.93 9.36 -8.15
CA PRO A 52 2.14 10.43 -8.78
C PRO A 52 1.36 11.29 -7.78
N HIS A 53 0.84 10.71 -6.69
CA HIS A 53 0.18 11.44 -5.62
C HIS A 53 1.15 12.33 -4.84
N GLN A 54 2.36 11.81 -4.55
CA GLN A 54 3.42 12.60 -3.90
C GLN A 54 3.86 13.77 -4.78
N VAL A 55 4.06 13.54 -6.08
CA VAL A 55 4.43 14.57 -7.05
C VAL A 55 3.34 15.66 -7.12
N ALA A 56 2.09 15.25 -7.32
CA ALA A 56 0.98 16.18 -7.46
C ALA A 56 0.82 17.07 -6.21
N TYR A 57 0.86 16.47 -5.02
CA TYR A 57 0.74 17.22 -3.77
C TYR A 57 1.96 18.12 -3.52
N ALA A 58 3.18 17.65 -3.77
CA ALA A 58 4.39 18.46 -3.63
C ALA A 58 4.38 19.70 -4.54
N LEU A 59 3.96 19.52 -5.81
CA LEU A 59 3.82 20.63 -6.76
C LEU A 59 2.72 21.61 -6.33
N ALA A 60 1.56 21.11 -5.88
CA ALA A 60 0.46 21.96 -5.39
C ALA A 60 0.88 22.80 -4.17
N ARG A 61 1.84 22.31 -3.37
CA ARG A 61 2.43 23.04 -2.24
C ARG A 61 3.64 23.92 -2.64
N GLY A 62 3.92 24.06 -3.94
CA GLY A 62 4.97 24.93 -4.45
C GLY A 62 6.39 24.40 -4.34
N HIS A 63 6.58 23.09 -4.05
CA HIS A 63 7.92 22.48 -4.02
C HIS A 63 8.47 22.22 -5.42
N GLN A 64 9.80 22.11 -5.51
CA GLN A 64 10.48 21.62 -6.71
C GLN A 64 10.65 20.11 -6.64
N VAL A 65 10.22 19.41 -7.68
CA VAL A 65 10.27 17.94 -7.72
C VAL A 65 11.27 17.47 -8.77
N THR A 66 12.16 16.59 -8.34
CA THR A 66 13.05 15.81 -9.21
C THR A 66 12.69 14.34 -9.04
N LEU A 67 12.47 13.62 -10.12
CA LEU A 67 12.29 12.17 -10.12
C LEU A 67 13.57 11.48 -10.58
N PHE A 68 13.85 10.32 -10.02
CA PHE A 68 14.85 9.40 -10.55
C PHE A 68 14.19 8.03 -10.77
N ASN A 69 14.13 7.60 -12.02
CA ASN A 69 13.45 6.38 -12.43
C ASN A 69 14.09 5.76 -13.69
N LEU A 70 13.52 4.64 -14.17
CA LEU A 70 13.99 3.93 -15.35
C LEU A 70 13.65 4.60 -16.68
N GLY A 71 12.86 5.69 -16.69
CA GLY A 71 12.41 6.36 -17.93
C GLY A 71 11.42 5.55 -18.76
N ARG A 72 10.77 4.51 -18.19
CA ARG A 72 9.89 3.57 -18.94
C ARG A 72 8.41 3.86 -18.81
N SER A 73 8.04 4.76 -17.91
CA SER A 73 6.64 5.06 -17.59
C SER A 73 6.40 6.57 -17.69
N PRO A 74 6.14 7.09 -18.89
CA PRO A 74 5.87 8.51 -19.06
C PRO A 74 4.59 8.92 -18.32
N HIS A 75 4.61 10.09 -17.66
CA HIS A 75 3.49 10.69 -16.96
C HIS A 75 3.27 12.12 -17.40
N ALA A 76 2.01 12.54 -17.45
CA ALA A 76 1.66 13.94 -17.58
C ALA A 76 1.56 14.55 -16.17
N TRP A 77 2.57 15.33 -15.77
CA TRP A 77 2.61 15.98 -14.47
C TRP A 77 1.76 17.27 -14.45
N PRO A 78 1.17 17.62 -13.30
CA PRO A 78 0.37 18.86 -13.19
C PRO A 78 1.23 20.14 -13.14
N GLY A 79 2.55 20.03 -13.25
CA GLY A 79 3.51 21.13 -13.25
C GLY A 79 4.90 20.66 -13.67
N GLU A 80 5.89 21.53 -13.49
CA GLU A 80 7.26 21.24 -13.88
C GLU A 80 7.89 20.19 -12.96
N VAL A 81 8.42 19.12 -13.57
CA VAL A 81 9.15 18.04 -12.91
C VAL A 81 10.44 17.76 -13.68
N VAL A 82 11.57 17.71 -12.98
CA VAL A 82 12.83 17.27 -13.55
C VAL A 82 12.89 15.74 -13.48
N GLU A 83 13.05 15.08 -14.63
CA GLU A 83 13.17 13.62 -14.67
C GLU A 83 14.62 13.22 -14.97
N LEU A 84 15.24 12.51 -14.03
CA LEU A 84 16.55 11.89 -14.14
C LEU A 84 16.37 10.39 -14.42
N VAL A 85 17.12 9.88 -15.38
CA VAL A 85 17.04 8.46 -15.78
C VAL A 85 18.26 7.71 -15.28
N GLY A 86 18.04 6.50 -14.75
CA GLY A 86 19.07 5.57 -14.32
C GLY A 86 18.47 4.27 -13.76
N ASP A 87 19.32 3.30 -13.46
CA ASP A 87 18.89 1.98 -12.99
C ASP A 87 19.64 1.56 -11.73
N ARG A 88 18.92 1.40 -10.64
CA ARG A 88 19.47 0.96 -9.35
C ARG A 88 19.95 -0.50 -9.37
N ASN A 89 19.40 -1.35 -10.26
CA ASN A 89 19.86 -2.73 -10.40
C ASN A 89 21.26 -2.84 -10.98
N THR A 90 21.61 -1.94 -11.89
CA THR A 90 22.91 -1.93 -12.55
C THR A 90 23.89 -0.95 -11.88
N GLY A 91 23.43 -0.18 -10.89
CA GLY A 91 24.21 0.87 -10.24
C GLY A 91 24.38 2.13 -11.09
N ASP A 92 23.60 2.31 -12.16
CA ASP A 92 23.64 3.54 -12.95
C ASP A 92 22.91 4.67 -12.22
N LEU A 93 23.68 5.36 -11.37
CA LEU A 93 23.24 6.48 -10.52
C LEU A 93 23.90 7.81 -10.94
N LYS A 94 24.54 7.87 -12.11
CA LYS A 94 25.32 9.04 -12.58
C LYS A 94 24.48 10.32 -12.61
N ALA A 95 23.22 10.22 -13.02
CA ALA A 95 22.32 11.37 -13.11
C ALA A 95 22.06 12.06 -11.74
N LEU A 96 22.27 11.36 -10.62
CA LEU A 96 22.14 11.92 -9.27
C LEU A 96 23.38 12.72 -8.82
N GLN A 97 24.52 12.60 -9.47
CA GLN A 97 25.78 13.19 -9.01
C GLN A 97 25.82 14.73 -9.09
N GLY A 98 25.03 15.31 -10.00
CA GLY A 98 25.00 16.77 -10.22
C GLY A 98 24.06 17.54 -9.30
N GLY A 99 23.17 16.86 -8.55
CA GLY A 99 22.11 17.50 -7.78
C GLY A 99 22.38 17.58 -6.28
N THR A 100 21.65 18.49 -5.64
CA THR A 100 21.50 18.55 -4.18
C THR A 100 20.04 18.81 -3.85
N TRP A 101 19.50 18.16 -2.82
CA TRP A 101 18.10 18.24 -2.47
C TRP A 101 17.92 18.44 -0.96
N ASP A 102 16.82 19.04 -0.57
CA ASP A 102 16.48 19.19 0.84
C ASP A 102 16.04 17.84 1.44
N VAL A 103 15.40 16.99 0.61
CA VAL A 103 14.95 15.64 1.00
C VAL A 103 15.01 14.67 -0.18
N CYS A 104 15.26 13.40 0.13
CA CYS A 104 15.05 12.27 -0.75
C CYS A 104 13.94 11.38 -0.20
N ILE A 105 12.90 11.11 -1.00
CA ILE A 105 11.86 10.11 -0.71
C ILE A 105 12.19 8.87 -1.54
N ASP A 106 12.45 7.75 -0.89
CA ASP A 106 12.81 6.49 -1.53
C ASP A 106 11.60 5.55 -1.55
N ASN A 107 10.93 5.54 -2.69
CA ASN A 107 9.81 4.64 -2.98
C ASN A 107 10.30 3.35 -3.64
N PRO A 108 9.49 2.41 -3.68
CA PRO A 108 9.33 1.02 -3.32
C PRO A 108 10.66 0.23 -3.20
N THR A 109 11.60 0.73 -2.44
CA THR A 109 12.88 0.04 -2.21
C THR A 109 12.67 -1.20 -1.35
N THR A 110 13.08 -2.36 -1.86
CA THR A 110 13.01 -3.63 -1.12
C THR A 110 14.38 -4.30 -0.99
N LEU A 111 15.33 -3.88 -1.81
CA LEU A 111 16.67 -4.46 -1.82
C LEU A 111 17.64 -3.53 -1.09
N PRO A 112 18.31 -3.99 -0.03
CA PRO A 112 19.16 -3.13 0.80
C PRO A 112 20.36 -2.54 0.05
N PHE A 113 20.86 -3.22 -0.98
CA PHE A 113 21.94 -2.67 -1.82
C PHE A 113 21.48 -1.42 -2.61
N TRP A 114 20.20 -1.28 -2.95
CA TRP A 114 19.69 -0.05 -3.55
C TRP A 114 19.82 1.15 -2.62
N VAL A 115 19.56 0.95 -1.31
CA VAL A 115 19.75 2.00 -0.31
C VAL A 115 21.24 2.34 -0.14
N ARG A 116 22.08 1.31 -0.02
CA ARG A 116 23.54 1.46 0.10
C ARG A 116 24.12 2.26 -1.07
N ASP A 117 23.77 1.87 -2.29
CA ASP A 117 24.37 2.48 -3.48
C ASP A 117 23.82 3.89 -3.74
N ALA A 118 22.51 4.12 -3.49
CA ALA A 118 21.95 5.46 -3.50
C ALA A 118 22.61 6.36 -2.45
N ALA A 119 22.88 5.84 -1.25
CA ALA A 119 23.51 6.60 -0.18
C ALA A 119 24.94 7.02 -0.50
N ARG A 120 25.71 6.21 -1.26
CA ARG A 120 27.06 6.59 -1.73
C ARG A 120 27.06 7.89 -2.53
N VAL A 121 25.97 8.18 -3.23
CA VAL A 121 25.83 9.41 -4.03
C VAL A 121 25.10 10.50 -3.23
N LEU A 122 24.09 10.15 -2.43
CA LEU A 122 23.14 11.10 -1.85
C LEU A 122 23.47 11.53 -0.42
N ARG A 123 24.28 10.80 0.34
CA ARG A 123 24.48 11.04 1.78
C ARG A 123 24.84 12.49 2.12
N ASP A 124 25.70 13.12 1.33
CA ASP A 124 26.16 14.50 1.52
C ASP A 124 25.37 15.50 0.65
N ARG A 125 24.33 15.04 -0.07
CA ARG A 125 23.54 15.82 -1.03
C ARG A 125 22.07 15.97 -0.65
N VAL A 126 21.63 15.29 0.43
CA VAL A 126 20.24 15.38 0.93
C VAL A 126 20.22 15.72 2.42
N GLY A 127 19.30 16.59 2.80
CA GLY A 127 19.13 17.01 4.19
C GLY A 127 18.35 15.99 5.03
N GLN A 128 17.42 15.24 4.41
CA GLN A 128 16.61 14.19 5.02
C GLN A 128 16.44 13.02 4.04
N TYR A 129 16.35 11.80 4.56
CA TYR A 129 16.05 10.61 3.78
C TYR A 129 14.80 9.92 4.31
N VAL A 130 13.77 9.84 3.49
CA VAL A 130 12.50 9.20 3.81
C VAL A 130 12.42 7.85 3.10
N PHE A 131 12.44 6.77 3.85
CA PHE A 131 12.35 5.42 3.34
C PHE A 131 10.91 4.92 3.45
N ILE A 132 10.28 4.59 2.31
CA ILE A 132 8.96 3.98 2.29
C ILE A 132 9.11 2.47 2.48
N SER A 133 8.83 2.01 3.69
CA SER A 133 8.88 0.61 4.11
C SER A 133 7.52 -0.10 3.99
N THR A 134 7.15 -0.91 4.95
CA THR A 134 5.89 -1.67 5.02
C THR A 134 5.67 -2.22 6.43
N ILE A 135 4.42 -2.42 6.85
CA ILE A 135 4.10 -3.18 8.07
C ILE A 135 4.49 -4.66 7.97
N SER A 136 4.78 -5.17 6.76
CA SER A 136 5.24 -6.55 6.56
C SER A 136 6.64 -6.83 7.11
N VAL A 137 7.36 -5.80 7.58
CA VAL A 137 8.65 -5.98 8.28
C VAL A 137 8.50 -6.68 9.62
N TYR A 138 7.34 -6.63 10.28
CA TYR A 138 7.16 -7.20 11.60
C TYR A 138 7.30 -8.72 11.63
N ALA A 139 7.94 -9.22 12.70
CA ALA A 139 8.21 -10.64 12.86
C ALA A 139 6.94 -11.47 13.11
N ALA A 140 5.95 -10.89 13.79
CA ALA A 140 4.69 -11.54 14.15
C ALA A 140 3.49 -10.63 13.89
N ASN A 141 2.28 -11.24 13.82
CA ASN A 141 1.01 -10.54 13.66
C ASN A 141 -0.06 -11.05 14.65
N ASP A 142 0.33 -11.75 15.70
CA ASP A 142 -0.56 -12.41 16.67
C ASP A 142 -1.18 -11.44 17.67
N LYS A 143 -0.63 -10.22 17.79
CA LYS A 143 -1.14 -9.18 18.69
C LYS A 143 -0.97 -7.79 18.11
N ALA A 144 -1.75 -6.85 18.66
CA ALA A 144 -1.62 -5.43 18.36
C ALA A 144 -0.28 -4.91 18.91
N GLU A 145 0.55 -4.33 18.03
CA GLU A 145 1.87 -3.80 18.35
C GLU A 145 2.11 -2.45 17.67
N ASP A 146 3.08 -1.71 18.17
CA ASP A 146 3.54 -0.44 17.62
C ASP A 146 4.88 -0.59 16.88
N GLU A 147 5.53 0.53 16.59
CA GLU A 147 6.78 0.60 15.84
C GLU A 147 7.99 0.03 16.59
N SER A 148 7.88 -0.25 17.89
CA SER A 148 8.92 -0.88 18.70
C SER A 148 8.95 -2.41 18.58
N ALA A 149 7.92 -3.00 17.97
CA ALA A 149 7.83 -4.44 17.78
C ALA A 149 8.99 -5.00 16.95
N ALA A 150 9.37 -6.24 17.25
CA ALA A 150 10.43 -6.94 16.56
C ALA A 150 10.17 -7.07 15.06
N VAL A 151 11.19 -6.79 14.25
CA VAL A 151 11.14 -6.97 12.80
C VAL A 151 11.68 -8.35 12.42
N ALA A 152 11.22 -8.88 11.29
CA ALA A 152 11.63 -10.17 10.78
C ALA A 152 13.09 -10.14 10.34
N PRO A 153 13.97 -10.96 10.94
CA PRO A 153 15.35 -11.05 10.52
C PRO A 153 15.46 -11.70 9.13
N TYR A 154 16.41 -11.22 8.34
CA TYR A 154 16.80 -11.94 7.12
C TYR A 154 17.58 -13.21 7.52
N LYS A 155 17.17 -14.36 6.96
CA LYS A 155 17.73 -15.67 7.33
C LYS A 155 18.74 -16.23 6.33
N GLY A 156 19.01 -15.52 5.22
CA GLY A 156 20.00 -15.93 4.24
C GLY A 156 21.43 -15.52 4.64
N ALA A 157 22.41 -15.83 3.78
CA ALA A 157 23.81 -15.53 4.04
C ALA A 157 24.13 -14.02 3.92
N ASP A 158 23.60 -13.36 2.90
CA ASP A 158 23.83 -11.92 2.64
C ASP A 158 22.62 -11.27 1.99
N ALA A 159 21.95 -10.38 2.72
CA ALA A 159 20.83 -9.62 2.20
C ALA A 159 21.21 -8.64 1.07
N MET A 160 22.50 -8.21 1.03
CA MET A 160 23.02 -7.32 -0.02
C MET A 160 23.22 -8.02 -1.35
N ALA A 161 23.28 -9.36 -1.37
CA ALA A 161 23.41 -10.16 -2.57
C ALA A 161 22.07 -10.51 -3.23
N GLU A 162 20.95 -10.27 -2.54
CA GLU A 162 19.62 -10.55 -3.10
C GLU A 162 19.31 -9.62 -4.27
N THR A 163 18.67 -10.17 -5.30
CA THR A 163 18.34 -9.48 -6.54
C THR A 163 16.83 -9.29 -6.71
N ALA A 164 16.42 -8.48 -7.68
CA ALA A 164 15.02 -8.36 -8.05
C ALA A 164 14.42 -9.70 -8.56
N GLU A 165 15.24 -10.58 -9.10
CA GLU A 165 14.82 -11.92 -9.55
C GLU A 165 14.59 -12.85 -8.36
N THR A 166 15.55 -12.97 -7.43
CA THR A 166 15.41 -13.78 -6.21
C THR A 166 14.24 -13.31 -5.37
N LEU A 167 14.04 -11.99 -5.23
CA LEU A 167 12.89 -11.42 -4.55
C LEU A 167 11.57 -11.84 -5.22
N ARG A 168 11.45 -11.73 -6.56
CA ARG A 168 10.22 -12.15 -7.25
C ARG A 168 9.91 -13.63 -7.05
N GLY A 169 10.92 -14.49 -7.13
CA GLY A 169 10.77 -15.93 -6.95
C GLY A 169 10.38 -16.35 -5.53
N ARG A 170 10.70 -15.52 -4.53
CA ARG A 170 10.51 -15.82 -3.09
C ARG A 170 9.86 -14.67 -2.34
N ILE A 171 8.92 -13.95 -2.97
CA ILE A 171 8.37 -12.70 -2.45
C ILE A 171 7.76 -12.86 -1.05
N GLY A 172 7.00 -13.94 -0.80
CA GLY A 172 6.36 -14.20 0.50
C GLY A 172 7.35 -14.45 1.65
N GLU A 173 8.57 -14.87 1.33
CA GLU A 173 9.62 -15.12 2.32
C GLU A 173 10.55 -13.92 2.50
N LEU A 174 10.92 -13.27 1.40
CA LEU A 174 12.00 -12.28 1.38
C LEU A 174 11.53 -10.83 1.58
N TYR A 175 10.28 -10.50 1.22
CA TYR A 175 9.82 -9.11 1.18
C TYR A 175 9.97 -8.39 2.52
N GLY A 176 9.38 -8.92 3.59
CA GLY A 176 9.46 -8.32 4.92
C GLY A 176 10.89 -8.21 5.46
N PRO A 177 11.65 -9.32 5.49
CA PRO A 177 13.05 -9.31 5.94
C PRO A 177 13.97 -8.37 5.14
N LEU A 178 13.83 -8.30 3.82
CA LEU A 178 14.65 -7.39 2.99
C LEU A 178 14.23 -5.93 3.17
N LYS A 179 12.94 -5.64 3.38
CA LYS A 179 12.50 -4.30 3.77
C LYS A 179 13.09 -3.90 5.13
N ALA A 180 13.10 -4.80 6.11
CA ALA A 180 13.72 -4.54 7.41
C ALA A 180 15.23 -4.27 7.28
N ALA A 181 15.95 -5.09 6.51
CA ALA A 181 17.37 -4.86 6.21
C ALA A 181 17.62 -3.52 5.47
N SER A 182 16.68 -3.12 4.60
CA SER A 182 16.76 -1.82 3.92
C SER A 182 16.51 -0.63 4.87
N GLU A 183 15.62 -0.78 5.88
CA GLU A 183 15.45 0.23 6.94
C GLU A 183 16.73 0.40 7.74
N ASP A 184 17.37 -0.69 8.12
CA ASP A 184 18.63 -0.66 8.88
C ASP A 184 19.75 -0.02 8.06
N GLU A 185 19.81 -0.33 6.77
CA GLU A 185 20.77 0.31 5.85
C GLU A 185 20.52 1.82 5.75
N ALA A 186 19.25 2.25 5.62
CA ALA A 186 18.91 3.67 5.60
C ALA A 186 19.34 4.38 6.89
N ARG A 187 19.06 3.79 8.06
CA ARG A 187 19.50 4.33 9.36
C ARG A 187 21.01 4.37 9.48
N ARG A 188 21.71 3.34 9.01
CA ARG A 188 23.18 3.28 9.01
C ARG A 188 23.79 4.38 8.15
N GLN A 189 23.20 4.70 7.00
CA GLN A 189 23.76 5.66 6.04
C GLN A 189 23.40 7.12 6.39
N PHE A 190 22.19 7.39 6.85
CA PHE A 190 21.67 8.74 7.04
C PHE A 190 21.49 9.13 8.51
N GLY A 191 21.63 8.19 9.45
CA GLY A 191 21.58 8.44 10.89
C GLY A 191 20.27 9.10 11.34
N ALA A 192 20.36 10.13 12.16
CA ALA A 192 19.23 10.89 12.69
C ALA A 192 18.39 11.63 11.62
N ARG A 193 18.87 11.70 10.37
CA ARG A 193 18.15 12.31 9.25
C ARG A 193 17.18 11.32 8.55
N THR A 194 17.03 10.10 9.09
CA THR A 194 16.19 9.06 8.50
C THR A 194 14.77 9.13 9.02
N THR A 195 13.81 9.06 8.11
CA THR A 195 12.41 8.80 8.40
C THR A 195 12.03 7.47 7.77
N VAL A 196 11.44 6.58 8.53
CA VAL A 196 10.92 5.31 8.04
C VAL A 196 9.40 5.34 8.14
N ILE A 197 8.73 5.19 7.01
CA ILE A 197 7.28 5.08 6.94
C ILE A 197 6.95 3.62 6.62
N ARG A 198 6.15 2.96 7.45
CA ARG A 198 5.68 1.58 7.30
C ARG A 198 4.21 1.58 6.91
N PRO A 199 3.86 1.73 5.62
CA PRO A 199 2.46 1.66 5.20
C PRO A 199 1.87 0.26 5.44
N GLY A 200 0.55 0.24 5.73
CA GLY A 200 -0.28 -0.95 5.59
C GLY A 200 -0.65 -1.21 4.13
N LEU A 201 -1.83 -1.78 3.91
CA LEU A 201 -2.39 -1.87 2.56
C LEU A 201 -2.65 -0.46 2.02
N ILE A 202 -1.95 -0.09 0.97
CA ILE A 202 -2.19 1.18 0.28
C ILE A 202 -3.31 0.94 -0.72
N VAL A 203 -4.33 1.83 -0.71
CA VAL A 203 -5.56 1.71 -1.51
C VAL A 203 -5.85 3.01 -2.27
N GLY A 204 -6.83 2.98 -3.16
CA GLY A 204 -7.28 4.17 -3.86
C GLY A 204 -7.02 4.15 -5.36
N PRO A 205 -7.28 5.27 -6.06
CA PRO A 205 -7.03 5.39 -7.49
C PRO A 205 -5.56 5.11 -7.84
N GLY A 206 -5.33 4.24 -8.83
CA GLY A 206 -3.99 3.82 -9.22
C GLY A 206 -3.54 2.47 -8.65
N ASP A 207 -4.33 1.83 -7.77
CA ASP A 207 -4.02 0.48 -7.27
C ASP A 207 -4.23 -0.57 -8.36
N GLU A 208 -3.13 -1.00 -8.96
CA GLU A 208 -3.17 -2.05 -9.98
C GLU A 208 -3.28 -3.46 -9.40
N THR A 209 -3.23 -3.64 -8.09
CA THR A 209 -3.31 -4.97 -7.45
C THR A 209 -4.75 -5.45 -7.30
N ASP A 210 -5.72 -4.56 -7.35
CA ASP A 210 -7.16 -4.76 -7.14
C ASP A 210 -7.55 -5.26 -5.75
N ARG A 211 -6.63 -5.33 -4.79
CA ARG A 211 -6.93 -5.88 -3.46
C ARG A 211 -8.00 -5.08 -2.72
N PHE A 212 -8.04 -3.76 -2.89
CA PHE A 212 -9.17 -2.95 -2.41
C PHE A 212 -10.21 -2.74 -3.51
N THR A 213 -9.79 -2.52 -4.75
CA THR A 213 -10.65 -2.24 -5.91
C THR A 213 -11.71 -3.32 -6.13
N TYR A 214 -11.42 -4.57 -5.75
CA TYR A 214 -12.39 -5.67 -5.77
C TYR A 214 -13.72 -5.30 -5.10
N TRP A 215 -13.70 -4.72 -3.89
CA TRP A 215 -14.91 -4.46 -3.13
C TRP A 215 -15.78 -3.35 -3.73
N PRO A 216 -15.28 -2.15 -4.09
CA PRO A 216 -16.05 -1.16 -4.82
C PRO A 216 -16.65 -1.69 -6.12
N VAL A 217 -15.88 -2.45 -6.89
CA VAL A 217 -16.35 -3.04 -8.15
C VAL A 217 -17.42 -4.11 -7.91
N ARG A 218 -17.19 -5.01 -6.93
CA ARG A 218 -18.15 -6.07 -6.60
C ARG A 218 -19.46 -5.53 -6.05
N LEU A 219 -19.40 -4.61 -5.10
CA LEU A 219 -20.58 -4.00 -4.50
C LEU A 219 -21.39 -3.20 -5.52
N ALA A 220 -20.72 -2.44 -6.40
CA ALA A 220 -21.39 -1.67 -7.45
C ALA A 220 -22.17 -2.52 -8.48
N ARG A 221 -21.90 -3.82 -8.57
CA ARG A 221 -22.71 -4.76 -9.38
C ARG A 221 -24.07 -5.10 -8.73
N GLY A 222 -24.20 -4.83 -7.43
CA GLY A 222 -25.42 -5.13 -6.67
C GLY A 222 -25.64 -6.62 -6.43
N GLY A 223 -26.88 -6.94 -6.02
CA GLY A 223 -27.32 -8.29 -5.75
C GLY A 223 -26.74 -8.88 -4.45
N GLU A 224 -26.68 -10.22 -4.39
CA GLU A 224 -26.12 -10.92 -3.23
C GLU A 224 -24.60 -10.99 -3.33
N VAL A 225 -23.92 -10.60 -2.23
CA VAL A 225 -22.45 -10.53 -2.12
C VAL A 225 -22.00 -11.41 -0.97
N LEU A 226 -21.05 -12.30 -1.23
CA LEU A 226 -20.38 -13.08 -0.21
C LEU A 226 -19.49 -12.16 0.64
N ALA A 227 -19.74 -12.12 1.94
CA ALA A 227 -18.96 -11.39 2.92
C ALA A 227 -18.31 -12.36 3.93
N PRO A 228 -17.02 -12.23 4.26
CA PRO A 228 -16.32 -13.20 5.10
C PRO A 228 -16.59 -13.03 6.58
N GLY A 229 -16.57 -14.17 7.30
CA GLY A 229 -16.69 -14.22 8.75
C GLY A 229 -18.07 -13.77 9.24
N ASP A 230 -18.09 -13.10 10.36
CA ASP A 230 -19.26 -12.42 10.93
C ASP A 230 -19.21 -10.89 10.74
N GLY A 231 -18.14 -10.42 10.09
CA GLY A 231 -17.89 -9.00 9.85
C GLY A 231 -17.20 -8.26 10.98
N ALA A 232 -16.81 -8.93 12.08
CA ALA A 232 -16.11 -8.31 13.20
C ALA A 232 -14.60 -8.23 13.02
N ASP A 233 -14.04 -8.95 12.04
CA ASP A 233 -12.59 -8.95 11.78
C ASP A 233 -12.07 -7.54 11.53
N PRO A 234 -10.93 -7.16 12.17
CA PRO A 234 -10.36 -5.84 12.02
C PRO A 234 -9.69 -5.69 10.66
N VAL A 235 -9.81 -4.52 10.07
CA VAL A 235 -9.15 -4.17 8.82
C VAL A 235 -8.42 -2.84 8.94
N GLN A 236 -7.26 -2.75 8.29
CA GLN A 236 -6.49 -1.52 8.21
C GLN A 236 -5.94 -1.30 6.79
N PHE A 237 -6.04 -0.07 6.32
CA PHE A 237 -5.48 0.38 5.04
C PHE A 237 -5.24 1.88 5.08
N VAL A 238 -4.56 2.43 4.08
CA VAL A 238 -4.34 3.87 3.92
C VAL A 238 -4.57 4.24 2.46
N ASP A 239 -5.32 5.33 2.21
CA ASP A 239 -5.45 5.88 0.86
C ASP A 239 -4.09 6.44 0.39
N ALA A 240 -3.71 6.12 -0.84
CA ALA A 240 -2.44 6.55 -1.43
C ALA A 240 -2.26 8.07 -1.40
N ARG A 241 -3.36 8.82 -1.49
CA ARG A 241 -3.37 10.28 -1.39
C ARG A 241 -3.09 10.76 0.02
N ASP A 242 -3.72 10.15 1.05
CA ASP A 242 -3.49 10.50 2.45
C ASP A 242 -2.04 10.20 2.87
N LEU A 243 -1.52 9.05 2.43
CA LEU A 243 -0.13 8.67 2.64
C LEU A 243 0.83 9.66 1.95
N ALA A 244 0.55 10.04 0.71
CA ALA A 244 1.38 10.96 -0.07
C ALA A 244 1.38 12.37 0.55
N GLU A 245 0.21 12.92 0.84
CA GLU A 245 0.03 14.21 1.46
C GLU A 245 0.74 14.29 2.82
N TRP A 246 0.54 13.30 3.66
CA TRP A 246 1.21 13.22 4.95
C TRP A 246 2.73 13.08 4.81
N THR A 247 3.21 12.26 3.87
CA THR A 247 4.67 12.12 3.59
C THR A 247 5.28 13.49 3.23
N ILE A 248 4.63 14.29 2.42
CA ILE A 248 5.12 15.63 2.07
C ILE A 248 5.09 16.57 3.29
N ARG A 249 4.04 16.54 4.12
CA ARG A 249 4.00 17.34 5.36
C ARG A 249 5.10 16.93 6.35
N MET A 250 5.42 15.62 6.44
CA MET A 250 6.53 15.12 7.26
C MET A 250 7.89 15.69 6.82
N VAL A 251 8.12 15.84 5.51
CA VAL A 251 9.38 16.43 5.03
C VAL A 251 9.42 17.95 5.21
N GLU A 252 8.30 18.64 5.11
CA GLU A 252 8.20 20.08 5.40
C GLU A 252 8.56 20.40 6.85
N THR A 253 8.15 19.55 7.78
CA THR A 253 8.44 19.68 9.22
C THR A 253 9.74 19.02 9.63
N ARG A 254 10.45 18.36 8.70
CA ARG A 254 11.66 17.55 8.96
C ARG A 254 11.47 16.52 10.07
N THR A 255 10.28 15.95 10.15
CA THR A 255 9.98 14.93 11.16
C THR A 255 10.72 13.65 10.83
N THR A 256 11.49 13.14 11.80
CA THR A 256 12.26 11.90 11.67
C THR A 256 11.76 10.84 12.66
N GLY A 257 12.10 9.58 12.41
CA GLY A 257 11.66 8.44 13.23
C GLY A 257 11.04 7.32 12.40
N THR A 258 10.37 6.40 13.08
CA THR A 258 9.65 5.27 12.46
C THR A 258 8.16 5.38 12.75
N PHE A 259 7.33 5.20 11.73
CA PHE A 259 5.89 5.42 11.80
C PHE A 259 5.13 4.34 11.04
N ASN A 260 4.15 3.71 11.69
CA ASN A 260 3.15 2.90 11.03
C ASN A 260 2.13 3.80 10.34
N ALA A 261 2.02 3.71 9.02
CA ALA A 261 1.12 4.52 8.21
C ALA A 261 0.00 3.65 7.63
N THR A 262 -0.95 3.30 8.48
CA THR A 262 -2.18 2.56 8.11
C THR A 262 -3.35 3.16 8.89
N GLY A 263 -4.57 2.67 8.71
CA GLY A 263 -5.71 3.27 9.38
C GLY A 263 -7.04 2.55 9.13
N PRO A 264 -8.14 3.21 9.38
CA PRO A 264 -8.29 4.63 9.78
C PRO A 264 -7.91 4.90 11.24
N ALA A 265 -8.12 6.16 11.67
CA ALA A 265 -7.80 6.60 13.04
C ALA A 265 -8.57 5.84 14.12
N GLN A 266 -9.83 5.47 13.82
CA GLN A 266 -10.65 4.63 14.69
C GLN A 266 -10.65 3.19 14.17
N PRO A 267 -10.72 2.19 15.06
CA PRO A 267 -10.81 0.80 14.66
C PRO A 267 -11.92 0.56 13.63
N LEU A 268 -11.59 -0.13 12.56
CA LEU A 268 -12.52 -0.45 11.47
C LEU A 268 -12.70 -1.97 11.39
N THR A 269 -13.94 -2.41 11.28
CA THR A 269 -14.27 -3.83 11.06
C THR A 269 -14.56 -4.09 9.58
N MET A 270 -14.49 -5.34 9.17
CA MET A 270 -14.87 -5.76 7.80
C MET A 270 -16.31 -5.34 7.47
N ARG A 271 -17.23 -5.44 8.44
CA ARG A 271 -18.62 -4.99 8.27
C ARG A 271 -18.73 -3.49 8.02
N ALA A 272 -18.04 -2.69 8.82
CA ALA A 272 -18.05 -1.24 8.67
C ALA A 272 -17.36 -0.80 7.37
N MET A 273 -16.29 -1.50 6.97
CA MET A 273 -15.63 -1.26 5.68
C MET A 273 -16.58 -1.51 4.51
N LEU A 274 -17.25 -2.67 4.46
CA LEU A 274 -18.17 -2.98 3.36
C LEU A 274 -19.37 -2.04 3.33
N ALA A 275 -19.88 -1.61 4.49
CA ALA A 275 -20.94 -0.62 4.59
C ALA A 275 -20.49 0.75 4.03
N GLY A 276 -19.32 1.24 4.42
CA GLY A 276 -18.79 2.51 3.91
C GLY A 276 -18.47 2.47 2.41
N ILE A 277 -18.00 1.33 1.90
CA ILE A 277 -17.81 1.15 0.45
C ILE A 277 -19.16 1.17 -0.27
N ALA A 278 -20.17 0.42 0.25
CA ALA A 278 -21.50 0.39 -0.35
C ALA A 278 -22.15 1.78 -0.41
N GLU A 279 -21.97 2.59 0.63
CA GLU A 279 -22.39 4.00 0.65
C GLU A 279 -21.69 4.80 -0.48
N GLY A 280 -20.37 4.70 -0.55
CA GLY A 280 -19.57 5.46 -1.55
C GLY A 280 -19.91 5.12 -2.99
N VAL A 281 -20.19 3.86 -3.29
CA VAL A 281 -20.55 3.42 -4.66
C VAL A 281 -22.07 3.37 -4.89
N ARG A 282 -22.90 3.74 -3.90
CA ARG A 282 -24.37 3.71 -3.94
C ARG A 282 -24.88 2.31 -4.33
N ALA A 283 -24.35 1.29 -3.65
CA ALA A 283 -24.64 -0.09 -3.99
C ALA A 283 -26.04 -0.51 -3.51
N ASP A 284 -26.76 -1.21 -4.38
CA ASP A 284 -27.92 -2.03 -4.00
C ASP A 284 -27.44 -3.50 -3.85
N ALA A 285 -26.71 -3.77 -2.78
CA ALA A 285 -26.06 -5.04 -2.50
C ALA A 285 -26.48 -5.58 -1.12
N ARG A 286 -26.79 -6.88 -1.08
CA ARG A 286 -27.11 -7.59 0.15
C ARG A 286 -25.94 -8.50 0.55
N LEU A 287 -25.33 -8.23 1.70
CA LEU A 287 -24.22 -9.03 2.21
C LEU A 287 -24.72 -10.33 2.83
N THR A 288 -24.19 -11.46 2.40
CA THR A 288 -24.35 -12.77 3.01
C THR A 288 -23.06 -13.14 3.71
N TRP A 289 -23.07 -13.08 5.04
CA TRP A 289 -21.92 -13.39 5.88
C TRP A 289 -21.71 -14.90 5.95
N VAL A 290 -20.51 -15.35 5.62
CA VAL A 290 -20.14 -16.76 5.54
C VAL A 290 -19.03 -17.04 6.54
N PRO A 291 -19.23 -17.96 7.50
CA PRO A 291 -18.26 -18.25 8.56
C PRO A 291 -16.89 -18.66 8.03
N THR A 292 -15.83 -18.24 8.71
CA THR A 292 -14.42 -18.55 8.37
C THR A 292 -14.21 -20.05 8.18
N ALA A 293 -14.77 -20.88 9.07
CA ALA A 293 -14.63 -22.34 8.97
C ALA A 293 -15.21 -22.93 7.67
N PHE A 294 -16.32 -22.37 7.16
CA PHE A 294 -16.86 -22.78 5.86
C PHE A 294 -15.95 -22.34 4.72
N LEU A 295 -15.47 -21.11 4.75
CA LEU A 295 -14.54 -20.57 3.72
C LEU A 295 -13.25 -21.39 3.66
N GLU A 296 -12.70 -21.79 4.81
CA GLU A 296 -11.52 -22.65 4.89
C GLU A 296 -11.80 -24.06 4.33
N ALA A 297 -12.94 -24.65 4.64
CA ALA A 297 -13.36 -25.96 4.09
C ALA A 297 -13.51 -25.90 2.57
N GLU A 298 -13.97 -24.80 2.04
CA GLU A 298 -14.09 -24.53 0.59
C GLU A 298 -12.79 -23.99 -0.04
N GLN A 299 -11.68 -23.99 0.70
CA GLN A 299 -10.36 -23.54 0.23
C GLN A 299 -10.33 -22.09 -0.27
N VAL A 300 -11.15 -21.22 0.31
CA VAL A 300 -11.12 -19.79 0.04
C VAL A 300 -10.00 -19.15 0.85
N SER A 301 -9.04 -18.57 0.15
CA SER A 301 -7.86 -17.98 0.77
C SER A 301 -8.15 -16.54 1.23
N PRO A 302 -7.96 -16.20 2.52
CA PRO A 302 -7.92 -14.82 2.97
C PRO A 302 -6.92 -14.00 2.16
N TRP A 303 -7.14 -12.69 2.07
CA TRP A 303 -6.27 -11.72 1.37
C TRP A 303 -6.21 -11.84 -0.15
N SER A 304 -6.31 -13.01 -0.74
CA SER A 304 -6.31 -13.21 -2.20
C SER A 304 -7.70 -13.36 -2.81
N ASP A 305 -8.50 -14.32 -2.30
CA ASP A 305 -9.85 -14.58 -2.79
C ASP A 305 -10.89 -13.63 -2.18
N LEU A 306 -10.68 -13.24 -0.92
CA LEU A 306 -11.44 -12.21 -0.23
C LEU A 306 -10.46 -11.11 0.25
N PRO A 307 -10.13 -10.17 -0.64
CA PRO A 307 -9.08 -9.19 -0.38
C PRO A 307 -9.40 -8.29 0.82
N VAL A 308 -8.35 -7.72 1.44
CA VAL A 308 -8.36 -6.95 2.68
C VAL A 308 -8.67 -7.78 3.92
N TRP A 309 -9.54 -8.78 3.79
CA TRP A 309 -9.94 -9.64 4.90
C TRP A 309 -8.82 -10.60 5.31
N VAL A 310 -8.56 -10.63 6.60
CA VAL A 310 -7.73 -11.62 7.31
C VAL A 310 -8.45 -11.95 8.60
N PRO A 311 -8.62 -13.24 8.97
CA PRO A 311 -9.23 -13.59 10.26
C PRO A 311 -8.52 -12.92 11.42
N GLY A 312 -9.29 -12.22 12.27
CA GLY A 312 -8.78 -11.41 13.39
C GLY A 312 -8.44 -12.22 14.63
N GLU A 313 -7.98 -13.47 14.47
CA GLU A 313 -7.66 -14.43 15.54
C GLU A 313 -6.37 -15.18 15.24
N GLY A 314 -5.87 -15.95 16.22
CA GLY A 314 -4.67 -16.75 16.09
C GLY A 314 -3.44 -15.92 15.72
N GLU A 315 -2.65 -16.44 14.79
CA GLU A 315 -1.40 -15.81 14.33
C GLU A 315 -1.60 -14.47 13.60
N SER A 316 -2.81 -14.14 13.20
CA SER A 316 -3.16 -12.91 12.50
C SER A 316 -3.97 -11.92 13.33
N ALA A 317 -4.21 -12.20 14.62
CA ALA A 317 -5.06 -11.39 15.50
C ALA A 317 -4.66 -9.90 15.58
N GLY A 318 -3.38 -9.58 15.42
CA GLY A 318 -2.86 -8.21 15.43
C GLY A 318 -2.68 -7.57 14.06
N PHE A 319 -2.88 -8.31 12.95
CA PHE A 319 -2.58 -7.83 11.62
C PHE A 319 -3.35 -6.55 11.25
N GLY A 320 -4.65 -6.51 11.52
CA GLY A 320 -5.52 -5.35 11.32
C GLY A 320 -5.64 -4.41 12.55
N ARG A 321 -4.70 -4.48 13.50
CA ARG A 321 -4.73 -3.72 14.76
C ARG A 321 -3.40 -3.06 15.09
N ARG A 322 -2.54 -2.79 14.12
CA ARG A 322 -1.26 -2.09 14.32
C ARG A 322 -1.52 -0.69 14.88
N SER A 323 -0.77 -0.33 15.94
CA SER A 323 -0.83 1.02 16.49
C SER A 323 -0.30 2.03 15.47
N ILE A 324 -1.04 3.13 15.30
CA ILE A 324 -0.69 4.26 14.45
C ILE A 324 -0.58 5.56 15.25
N ALA A 325 -0.46 5.44 16.56
CA ALA A 325 -0.47 6.59 17.47
C ALA A 325 0.61 7.62 17.10
N ARG A 326 1.80 7.17 16.70
CA ARG A 326 2.89 8.07 16.29
C ARG A 326 2.56 8.80 14.99
N ALA A 327 1.96 8.14 14.01
CA ALA A 327 1.58 8.77 12.75
C ALA A 327 0.45 9.79 12.96
N LEU A 328 -0.54 9.48 13.81
CA LEU A 328 -1.59 10.45 14.18
C LEU A 328 -1.01 11.67 14.90
N ALA A 329 -0.10 11.47 15.87
CA ALA A 329 0.58 12.56 16.55
C ALA A 329 1.45 13.40 15.60
N ALA A 330 1.94 12.79 14.51
CA ALA A 330 2.66 13.46 13.43
C ALA A 330 1.75 13.98 12.30
N GLY A 331 0.44 14.05 12.52
CA GLY A 331 -0.53 14.69 11.63
C GLY A 331 -1.03 13.82 10.47
N LEU A 332 -0.95 12.48 10.55
CA LEU A 332 -1.64 11.62 9.58
C LEU A 332 -3.15 11.78 9.74
N THR A 333 -3.81 12.09 8.63
CA THR A 333 -5.26 12.22 8.53
C THR A 333 -5.79 11.27 7.47
N PHE A 334 -7.08 10.97 7.54
CA PHE A 334 -7.73 10.02 6.64
C PHE A 334 -8.96 10.67 6.01
N ARG A 335 -9.08 10.55 4.71
CA ARG A 335 -10.30 10.90 4.00
C ARG A 335 -11.43 9.91 4.31
N PRO A 336 -12.70 10.30 4.16
CA PRO A 336 -13.82 9.40 4.36
C PRO A 336 -13.72 8.17 3.46
N LEU A 337 -13.95 6.97 4.00
CA LEU A 337 -13.95 5.72 3.24
C LEU A 337 -14.90 5.74 2.04
N PRO A 338 -16.13 6.31 2.11
CA PRO A 338 -16.98 6.44 0.94
C PRO A 338 -16.33 7.19 -0.22
N SER A 339 -15.53 8.24 0.06
CA SER A 339 -14.79 8.98 -0.97
C SER A 339 -13.71 8.12 -1.61
N THR A 340 -12.89 7.41 -0.81
CA THR A 340 -11.89 6.47 -1.34
C THR A 340 -12.52 5.41 -2.24
N ALA A 341 -13.68 4.85 -1.83
CA ALA A 341 -14.39 3.83 -2.59
C ALA A 341 -14.93 4.36 -3.92
N ALA A 342 -15.58 5.53 -3.89
CA ALA A 342 -16.13 6.18 -5.08
C ALA A 342 -15.05 6.51 -6.10
N ASP A 343 -13.95 7.12 -5.65
CA ASP A 343 -12.83 7.51 -6.51
C ASP A 343 -12.10 6.31 -7.08
N THR A 344 -11.92 5.24 -6.28
CA THR A 344 -11.31 3.98 -6.76
C THR A 344 -12.17 3.34 -7.85
N LEU A 345 -13.50 3.30 -7.67
CA LEU A 345 -14.42 2.78 -8.68
C LEU A 345 -14.40 3.64 -9.95
N ALA A 346 -14.39 4.96 -9.81
CA ALA A 346 -14.33 5.89 -10.94
C ALA A 346 -13.03 5.70 -11.73
N TRP A 347 -11.89 5.61 -11.04
CA TRP A 347 -10.61 5.31 -11.66
C TRP A 347 -10.62 3.96 -12.38
N PHE A 348 -11.13 2.90 -11.76
CA PHE A 348 -11.20 1.58 -12.37
C PHE A 348 -12.08 1.58 -13.64
N ARG A 349 -13.24 2.26 -13.61
CA ARG A 349 -14.14 2.40 -14.76
C ARG A 349 -13.55 3.22 -15.91
N ALA A 350 -12.57 4.07 -15.63
CA ALA A 350 -11.83 4.81 -16.64
C ALA A 350 -10.71 3.99 -17.33
N GLN A 351 -10.42 2.77 -16.83
CA GLN A 351 -9.42 1.91 -17.43
C GLN A 351 -9.90 1.32 -18.76
N PRO A 352 -9.00 0.86 -19.65
CA PRO A 352 -9.37 0.18 -20.89
C PRO A 352 -10.32 -1.02 -20.64
N PRO A 353 -11.26 -1.33 -21.53
CA PRO A 353 -12.21 -2.44 -21.34
C PRO A 353 -11.53 -3.79 -21.01
N ALA A 354 -10.40 -4.09 -21.65
CA ALA A 354 -9.63 -5.31 -21.37
C ALA A 354 -9.13 -5.36 -19.91
N ARG A 355 -8.79 -4.21 -19.30
CA ARG A 355 -8.39 -4.13 -17.89
C ARG A 355 -9.58 -4.29 -16.95
N GLN A 356 -10.74 -3.75 -17.32
CA GLN A 356 -11.97 -3.87 -16.54
C GLN A 356 -12.56 -5.28 -16.57
N ALA A 357 -12.30 -6.06 -17.62
CA ALA A 357 -12.88 -7.39 -17.82
C ALA A 357 -12.43 -8.40 -16.76
N LYS A 358 -11.25 -8.20 -16.12
CA LYS A 358 -10.69 -9.14 -15.15
C LYS A 358 -9.98 -8.40 -14.02
N LEU A 359 -10.49 -8.55 -12.81
CA LEU A 359 -9.81 -8.16 -11.58
C LEU A 359 -8.60 -9.08 -11.33
N ARG A 360 -7.57 -8.52 -10.72
CA ARG A 360 -6.33 -9.25 -10.37
C ARG A 360 -6.42 -9.94 -9.01
N ALA A 361 -7.40 -9.56 -8.19
CA ALA A 361 -7.66 -10.13 -6.87
C ALA A 361 -9.16 -10.35 -6.69
N GLY A 362 -9.52 -11.20 -5.74
CA GLY A 362 -10.89 -11.50 -5.38
C GLY A 362 -11.50 -12.69 -6.14
N LEU A 363 -12.65 -13.14 -5.67
CA LEU A 363 -13.41 -14.23 -6.28
C LEU A 363 -13.93 -13.84 -7.66
N SER A 364 -13.96 -14.81 -8.60
CA SER A 364 -14.74 -14.66 -9.82
C SER A 364 -16.24 -14.71 -9.50
N ALA A 365 -17.06 -14.15 -10.38
CA ALA A 365 -18.52 -14.17 -10.23
C ALA A 365 -19.08 -15.60 -10.11
N GLU A 366 -18.53 -16.52 -10.88
CA GLU A 366 -18.90 -17.94 -10.92
C GLU A 366 -18.56 -18.61 -9.59
N ARG A 367 -17.33 -18.40 -9.09
CA ARG A 367 -16.90 -19.00 -7.80
C ARG A 367 -17.66 -18.43 -6.63
N GLU A 368 -17.95 -17.13 -6.61
CA GLU A 368 -18.77 -16.52 -5.59
C GLU A 368 -20.19 -17.11 -5.58
N ALA A 369 -20.83 -17.24 -6.75
CA ALA A 369 -22.17 -17.83 -6.87
C ALA A 369 -22.20 -19.29 -6.41
N GLU A 370 -21.18 -20.08 -6.76
CA GLU A 370 -21.03 -21.46 -6.29
C GLU A 370 -20.95 -21.54 -4.75
N LEU A 371 -20.08 -20.72 -4.14
CA LEU A 371 -19.90 -20.68 -2.69
C LEU A 371 -21.19 -20.30 -1.96
N LEU A 372 -21.89 -19.28 -2.45
CA LEU A 372 -23.18 -18.87 -1.91
C LEU A 372 -24.24 -19.98 -1.99
N ALA A 373 -24.30 -20.72 -3.09
CA ALA A 373 -25.21 -21.86 -3.24
C ALA A 373 -24.89 -22.99 -2.26
N ARG A 374 -23.60 -23.35 -2.13
CA ARG A 374 -23.14 -24.37 -1.18
C ARG A 374 -23.41 -23.96 0.28
N TRP A 375 -23.18 -22.70 0.61
CA TRP A 375 -23.45 -22.17 1.95
C TRP A 375 -24.93 -22.31 2.31
N ARG A 376 -25.85 -21.94 1.41
CA ARG A 376 -27.30 -22.09 1.63
C ARG A 376 -27.70 -23.56 1.83
N ALA A 377 -27.13 -24.46 1.05
CA ALA A 377 -27.40 -25.90 1.18
C ALA A 377 -26.94 -26.46 2.53
N SER A 378 -25.75 -26.04 3.00
CA SER A 378 -25.22 -26.44 4.31
C SER A 378 -26.08 -25.93 5.48
N ALA A 379 -26.52 -24.66 5.41
CA ALA A 379 -27.35 -24.03 6.40
C ALA A 379 -28.75 -24.72 6.48
N ALA A 380 -29.34 -25.07 5.34
CA ALA A 380 -30.61 -25.83 5.30
C ALA A 380 -30.48 -27.22 5.93
N SER A 381 -29.36 -27.92 5.69
CA SER A 381 -29.09 -29.25 6.26
C SER A 381 -28.87 -29.19 7.79
N SER A 382 -28.36 -28.10 8.32
CA SER A 382 -28.13 -27.88 9.75
C SER A 382 -29.43 -27.51 10.51
N ALA A 383 -30.35 -26.82 9.86
CA ALA A 383 -31.64 -26.43 10.43
C ALA A 383 -32.69 -27.59 10.46
N GLY A 384 -32.44 -28.67 9.74
CA GLY A 384 -33.29 -29.86 9.69
C GLY A 384 -32.87 -31.00 10.64
N ARG A 385 -31.86 -30.76 11.47
CA ARG A 385 -31.40 -31.67 12.55
C ARG A 385 -31.69 -31.06 13.91
#